data_0392324d5c82563e9f647c8eb0154ce5
#
_entry.id   0392324d5c82563e9f647c8eb0154ce5
#
_cell.length_a   1.000
_cell.length_b   1.000
_cell.length_c   1.000
_cell.angle_alpha   90.00
_cell.angle_beta   90.00
_cell.angle_gamma   90.00
#
_symmetry.space_group_name_H-M   'P 1'
#
loop_
_entity.id
_entity.type
_entity.pdbx_description
1 polymer ?
#
loop_
_entity_poly.entity_id
_entity_poly.type
_entity_poly.pdbx_seq_one_letter_code
_entity_poly.pdbx_strand_id
1 'polypeptide(L)'
;MPEALLHYIWQSKLFADYPQVTTDGRRVEVINVGQHNLHAGPDFTNVRLRIYNPVDEPTLFGQDYVELVGNVEMHVESSDWYKHGHQQDRAYDTVVLHVVRHADKPVYTTTGKPILQLELRYPEPEDYISQMLTAARQMDSPVATHPCAKQLLAEPLLLTDGWKQTLLNMRLRCKTESIRRVLSLSHNDWEQALYITLAHQMGFHVNGVPMEMTALATPLYIIRKHRNDVHQIEALLLGQAGLLNEDSNPIVLREYRFMQAKFGLMPIDGTVWKRARMRPPNQPAVRIRQFAQILCEQDFLLSKILELSDIDELRKLFSLAGMGKESVDVLLINVVVPMKYAHNQQEQATALLEQIPAENNRIIRQWKMLGQKVENAADTQALLHLFQTFCQQEKCINCEVAYQIFLTHKEE
;
A
#
# COMPACT_ATOMS: atom_id res chain seq x y z
N MET A 1 27.80 -13.33 -3.64
CA MET A 1 26.41 -13.03 -3.27
C MET A 1 25.84 -12.03 -4.28
N PRO A 2 24.63 -12.18 -4.82
CA PRO A 2 24.03 -11.15 -5.68
C PRO A 2 23.59 -9.94 -4.82
N GLU A 3 23.74 -8.73 -5.33
CA GLU A 3 23.31 -7.48 -4.68
C GLU A 3 21.80 -7.49 -4.35
N ALA A 4 20.99 -8.07 -5.23
CA ALA A 4 19.56 -8.27 -4.98
C ALA A 4 19.23 -9.03 -3.68
N LEU A 5 20.13 -9.90 -3.19
CA LEU A 5 19.95 -10.56 -1.91
C LEU A 5 20.21 -9.58 -0.75
N LEU A 6 21.17 -8.69 -0.90
CA LEU A 6 21.45 -7.66 0.11
C LEU A 6 20.26 -6.68 0.22
N HIS A 7 19.68 -6.25 -0.93
CA HIS A 7 18.45 -5.45 -0.97
C HIS A 7 17.29 -6.16 -0.26
N TYR A 8 17.15 -7.47 -0.50
CA TYR A 8 16.12 -8.27 0.16
C TYR A 8 16.30 -8.33 1.69
N ILE A 9 17.52 -8.58 2.16
CA ILE A 9 17.86 -8.63 3.60
C ILE A 9 17.53 -7.28 4.26
N TRP A 10 17.89 -6.17 3.60
CA TRP A 10 17.60 -4.82 4.08
C TRP A 10 16.11 -4.55 4.15
N GLN A 11 15.40 -4.73 3.04
CA GLN A 11 13.96 -4.47 2.93
C GLN A 11 13.13 -5.30 3.91
N SER A 12 13.53 -6.55 4.15
CA SER A 12 12.86 -7.49 5.04
C SER A 12 13.28 -7.35 6.51
N LYS A 13 14.23 -6.43 6.82
CA LYS A 13 14.77 -6.21 8.16
C LYS A 13 15.36 -7.48 8.83
N LEU A 14 15.94 -8.38 8.04
CA LEU A 14 16.52 -9.63 8.58
C LEU A 14 17.71 -9.39 9.52
N PHE A 15 18.21 -8.19 9.53
CA PHE A 15 19.26 -7.70 10.41
C PHE A 15 18.73 -7.19 11.76
N ALA A 16 17.41 -7.16 12.00
CA ALA A 16 16.82 -6.48 13.17
C ALA A 16 17.32 -7.01 14.52
N ASP A 17 17.58 -8.31 14.61
CA ASP A 17 18.06 -8.96 15.84
C ASP A 17 19.59 -8.89 16.01
N TYR A 18 20.28 -8.25 15.08
CA TYR A 18 21.74 -8.12 15.07
C TYR A 18 22.15 -6.67 15.32
N PRO A 19 23.09 -6.41 16.26
CA PRO A 19 23.59 -5.06 16.47
C PRO A 19 24.34 -4.57 15.23
N GLN A 20 23.85 -3.48 14.66
CA GLN A 20 24.44 -2.85 13.49
C GLN A 20 25.45 -1.78 13.93
N VAL A 21 26.64 -1.81 13.34
CA VAL A 21 27.72 -0.88 13.67
C VAL A 21 28.41 -0.43 12.38
N THR A 22 28.58 0.88 12.21
CA THR A 22 29.30 1.46 11.08
C THR A 22 30.79 1.08 11.12
N THR A 23 31.47 1.23 10.00
CA THR A 23 32.92 0.96 9.89
C THR A 23 33.76 1.85 10.79
N ASP A 24 33.25 3.01 11.21
CA ASP A 24 33.88 3.91 12.19
C ASP A 24 33.46 3.66 13.64
N GLY A 25 32.73 2.55 13.92
CA GLY A 25 32.43 2.06 15.26
C GLY A 25 31.14 2.62 15.88
N ARG A 26 30.34 3.42 15.18
CA ARG A 26 29.09 3.97 15.69
C ARG A 26 27.94 2.98 15.55
N ARG A 27 27.15 2.83 16.61
CA ARG A 27 25.94 1.99 16.58
C ARG A 27 24.87 2.65 15.69
N VAL A 28 24.20 1.82 14.88
CA VAL A 28 23.12 2.21 13.98
C VAL A 28 21.81 1.54 14.38
N GLU A 29 20.75 2.30 14.49
CA GLU A 29 19.38 1.80 14.61
C GLU A 29 18.60 2.20 13.37
N VAL A 30 18.05 1.23 12.64
CA VAL A 30 17.25 1.48 11.43
C VAL A 30 15.78 1.60 11.81
N ILE A 31 15.28 2.84 11.89
CA ILE A 31 13.88 3.12 12.24
C ILE A 31 12.97 2.78 11.05
N ASN A 32 13.36 3.21 9.84
CA ASN A 32 12.66 2.91 8.62
C ASN A 32 13.65 2.57 7.50
N VAL A 33 13.46 1.43 6.85
CA VAL A 33 14.31 0.97 5.73
C VAL A 33 14.09 1.76 4.43
N GLY A 34 13.08 2.63 4.38
CA GLY A 34 12.76 3.41 3.18
C GLY A 34 11.95 2.62 2.16
N GLN A 35 11.92 3.17 0.95
CA GLN A 35 11.23 2.59 -0.21
C GLN A 35 12.28 2.15 -1.24
N HIS A 36 12.19 0.90 -1.70
CA HIS A 36 13.05 0.39 -2.75
C HIS A 36 12.80 1.14 -4.05
N ASN A 37 13.85 1.74 -4.61
CA ASN A 37 13.83 2.47 -5.86
C ASN A 37 14.13 1.51 -7.02
N LEU A 38 13.19 1.40 -7.95
CA LEU A 38 13.33 0.60 -9.17
C LEU A 38 13.78 1.44 -10.39
N HIS A 39 14.15 2.71 -10.15
CA HIS A 39 14.57 3.66 -11.19
C HIS A 39 16.02 4.10 -10.94
N ALA A 40 16.56 4.97 -11.79
CA ALA A 40 17.89 5.53 -11.58
C ALA A 40 18.01 6.30 -10.26
N GLY A 41 19.17 6.23 -9.61
CA GLY A 41 19.47 6.83 -8.31
C GLY A 41 19.62 5.81 -7.20
N PRO A 42 19.78 6.23 -5.93
CA PRO A 42 20.03 5.37 -4.80
C PRO A 42 18.95 4.29 -4.59
N ASP A 43 19.35 3.11 -4.14
CA ASP A 43 18.52 1.90 -4.02
C ASP A 43 17.32 2.04 -3.09
N PHE A 44 17.49 2.77 -1.98
CA PHE A 44 16.40 3.02 -1.04
C PHE A 44 16.29 4.50 -0.74
N THR A 45 15.06 5.02 -0.83
CA THR A 45 14.72 6.42 -0.57
C THR A 45 13.94 6.58 0.74
N ASN A 46 14.05 7.77 1.36
CA ASN A 46 13.33 8.10 2.60
C ASN A 46 13.64 7.13 3.77
N VAL A 47 14.88 6.68 3.86
CA VAL A 47 15.36 5.88 4.99
C VAL A 47 15.49 6.78 6.21
N ARG A 48 15.18 6.26 7.40
CA ARG A 48 15.36 6.95 8.68
C ARG A 48 16.20 6.11 9.61
N LEU A 49 17.29 6.69 10.11
CA LEU A 49 18.30 6.05 10.93
C LEU A 49 18.57 6.87 12.20
N ARG A 50 18.97 6.19 13.28
CA ARG A 50 19.65 6.80 14.42
C ARG A 50 21.08 6.32 14.49
N ILE A 51 22.01 7.26 14.51
CA ILE A 51 23.43 7.01 14.67
C ILE A 51 23.80 7.45 16.08
N TYR A 52 24.20 6.51 16.90
CA TYR A 52 24.59 6.78 18.29
C TYR A 52 26.03 7.31 18.35
N ASN A 53 26.22 8.35 19.14
CA ASN A 53 27.55 8.90 19.38
C ASN A 53 28.43 7.87 20.12
N PRO A 54 29.75 7.88 19.92
CA PRO A 54 30.67 7.12 20.76
C PRO A 54 30.50 7.50 22.23
N VAL A 55 30.70 6.53 23.13
CA VAL A 55 30.43 6.68 24.58
C VAL A 55 31.21 7.85 25.21
N ASP A 56 32.33 8.26 24.60
CA ASP A 56 33.25 9.28 25.11
C ASP A 56 33.07 10.68 24.49
N GLU A 57 32.13 10.88 23.57
CA GLU A 57 31.86 12.21 23.00
C GLU A 57 30.79 12.96 23.80
N PRO A 58 31.02 14.24 24.15
CA PRO A 58 30.03 15.05 24.87
C PRO A 58 28.79 15.27 23.99
N THR A 59 27.64 14.88 24.53
CA THR A 59 26.36 15.03 23.85
C THR A 59 25.91 16.49 23.80
N LEU A 60 25.69 17.03 22.61
CA LEU A 60 24.99 18.30 22.43
C LEU A 60 23.51 18.08 22.75
N PHE A 61 22.98 18.78 23.76
CA PHE A 61 21.57 18.71 24.19
C PHE A 61 21.09 17.42 24.88
N GLY A 62 22.01 16.57 25.41
CA GLY A 62 21.62 15.35 26.17
C GLY A 62 20.98 14.23 25.34
N GLN A 63 21.16 14.24 24.02
CA GLN A 63 20.77 13.14 23.13
C GLN A 63 21.97 12.30 22.74
N ASP A 64 21.88 11.00 22.98
CA ASP A 64 22.97 10.04 22.69
C ASP A 64 23.06 9.67 21.20
N TYR A 65 22.20 10.20 20.34
CA TYR A 65 22.12 9.88 18.92
C TYR A 65 21.80 11.08 18.04
N VAL A 66 22.14 10.98 16.76
CA VAL A 66 21.69 11.86 15.68
C VAL A 66 20.72 11.10 14.79
N GLU A 67 19.55 11.70 14.51
CA GLU A 67 18.60 11.11 13.55
C GLU A 67 18.93 11.62 12.13
N LEU A 68 19.13 10.68 11.20
CA LEU A 68 19.40 10.94 9.79
C LEU A 68 18.21 10.49 8.95
N VAL A 69 17.79 11.35 8.02
CA VAL A 69 16.80 11.02 6.98
C VAL A 69 17.45 11.26 5.62
N GLY A 70 17.42 10.26 4.75
CA GLY A 70 18.05 10.36 3.43
C GLY A 70 17.91 9.06 2.66
N ASN A 71 18.84 8.83 1.74
CA ASN A 71 18.85 7.66 0.89
C ASN A 71 19.94 6.66 1.32
N VAL A 72 19.75 5.40 0.98
CA VAL A 72 20.72 4.33 1.17
C VAL A 72 21.09 3.75 -0.19
N GLU A 73 22.37 3.55 -0.39
CA GLU A 73 22.93 2.79 -1.51
C GLU A 73 23.51 1.50 -1.00
N MET A 74 23.43 0.43 -1.79
CA MET A 74 23.85 -0.90 -1.37
C MET A 74 24.73 -1.57 -2.42
N HIS A 75 25.83 -2.17 -1.97
CA HIS A 75 26.73 -2.93 -2.82
C HIS A 75 27.26 -4.18 -2.11
N VAL A 76 27.76 -5.16 -2.85
CA VAL A 76 28.47 -6.27 -2.26
C VAL A 76 29.80 -5.81 -1.70
N GLU A 77 30.56 -5.08 -2.49
CA GLU A 77 31.84 -4.46 -2.11
C GLU A 77 31.73 -2.93 -2.10
N SER A 78 32.30 -2.25 -1.13
CA SER A 78 32.19 -0.79 -1.12
C SER A 78 32.92 -0.13 -2.29
N SER A 79 33.92 -0.79 -2.89
CA SER A 79 34.59 -0.32 -4.11
C SER A 79 33.70 -0.30 -5.35
N ASP A 80 32.52 -0.98 -5.33
CA ASP A 80 31.54 -0.94 -6.43
C ASP A 80 30.94 0.45 -6.60
N TRP A 81 30.92 1.28 -5.55
CA TRP A 81 30.60 2.70 -5.59
C TRP A 81 31.37 3.43 -6.72
N TYR A 82 32.67 3.13 -6.83
CA TYR A 82 33.52 3.75 -7.87
C TYR A 82 33.39 3.08 -9.22
N LYS A 83 33.10 1.76 -9.27
CA LYS A 83 32.88 1.02 -10.52
C LYS A 83 31.60 1.51 -11.22
N HIS A 84 30.57 1.86 -10.43
CA HIS A 84 29.31 2.41 -10.92
C HIS A 84 29.36 3.94 -11.16
N GLY A 85 30.42 4.62 -10.75
CA GLY A 85 30.63 6.05 -10.99
C GLY A 85 29.85 6.99 -10.06
N HIS A 86 29.34 6.50 -8.92
CA HIS A 86 28.48 7.28 -8.01
C HIS A 86 29.17 8.50 -7.42
N GLN A 87 30.50 8.48 -7.28
CA GLN A 87 31.29 9.63 -6.85
C GLN A 87 31.26 10.83 -7.83
N GLN A 88 30.70 10.65 -9.03
CA GLN A 88 30.56 11.69 -10.05
C GLN A 88 29.08 12.06 -10.29
N ASP A 89 28.13 11.36 -9.68
CA ASP A 89 26.69 11.59 -9.86
C ASP A 89 26.08 12.26 -8.62
N ARG A 90 25.56 13.48 -8.79
CA ARG A 90 24.91 14.28 -7.75
C ARG A 90 23.64 13.62 -7.16
N ALA A 91 23.01 12.69 -7.86
CA ALA A 91 21.88 11.95 -7.33
C ALA A 91 22.24 11.18 -6.05
N TYR A 92 23.50 10.77 -5.92
CA TYR A 92 24.03 10.03 -4.78
C TYR A 92 24.57 10.92 -3.64
N ASP A 93 24.60 12.24 -3.79
CA ASP A 93 24.99 13.16 -2.71
C ASP A 93 23.99 13.18 -1.54
N THR A 94 22.80 12.64 -1.74
CA THR A 94 21.74 12.46 -0.73
C THR A 94 21.84 11.15 0.06
N VAL A 95 22.83 10.31 -0.27
CA VAL A 95 23.07 9.04 0.44
C VAL A 95 23.64 9.34 1.83
N VAL A 96 22.92 8.88 2.86
CA VAL A 96 23.30 9.07 4.28
C VAL A 96 24.00 7.83 4.86
N LEU A 97 23.81 6.67 4.21
CA LEU A 97 24.44 5.41 4.61
C LEU A 97 24.70 4.55 3.36
N HIS A 98 25.91 4.06 3.22
CA HIS A 98 26.29 3.05 2.23
C HIS A 98 26.35 1.69 2.94
N VAL A 99 25.43 0.80 2.58
CA VAL A 99 25.31 -0.54 3.17
C VAL A 99 26.01 -1.55 2.28
N VAL A 100 26.90 -2.33 2.84
CA VAL A 100 27.73 -3.26 2.07
C VAL A 100 27.84 -4.62 2.74
N ARG A 101 28.20 -5.64 1.97
CA ARG A 101 28.63 -6.93 2.52
C ARG A 101 30.06 -6.85 3.05
N HIS A 102 30.95 -6.17 2.30
CA HIS A 102 32.34 -5.97 2.66
C HIS A 102 32.78 -4.53 2.41
N ALA A 103 33.26 -3.87 3.45
CA ALA A 103 33.77 -2.50 3.37
C ALA A 103 35.28 -2.50 3.05
N ASP A 104 35.61 -2.70 1.77
CA ASP A 104 37.00 -2.76 1.28
C ASP A 104 37.60 -1.38 1.04
N LYS A 105 36.77 -0.32 0.87
CA LYS A 105 37.26 1.03 0.56
C LYS A 105 36.30 2.12 1.07
N PRO A 106 36.80 3.25 1.62
CA PRO A 106 35.95 4.38 1.97
C PRO A 106 35.36 5.03 0.72
N VAL A 107 34.11 5.54 0.83
CA VAL A 107 33.39 6.19 -0.25
C VAL A 107 33.03 7.63 0.07
N TYR A 108 32.94 8.47 -0.99
CA TYR A 108 32.75 9.90 -0.88
C TYR A 108 31.71 10.39 -1.88
N THR A 109 31.01 11.47 -1.52
CA THR A 109 30.10 12.21 -2.40
C THR A 109 30.88 12.94 -3.51
N THR A 110 30.15 13.57 -4.47
CA THR A 110 30.74 14.41 -5.51
C THR A 110 31.53 15.61 -4.94
N THR A 111 31.20 16.05 -3.73
CA THR A 111 31.84 17.16 -3.01
C THR A 111 33.01 16.71 -2.12
N GLY A 112 33.35 15.42 -2.11
CA GLY A 112 34.40 14.85 -1.28
C GLY A 112 34.02 14.63 0.19
N LYS A 113 32.72 14.72 0.55
CA LYS A 113 32.24 14.40 1.89
C LYS A 113 32.22 12.88 2.07
N PRO A 114 32.80 12.33 3.18
CA PRO A 114 32.72 10.91 3.46
C PRO A 114 31.27 10.46 3.73
N ILE A 115 30.91 9.28 3.21
CA ILE A 115 29.63 8.65 3.47
C ILE A 115 29.83 7.57 4.53
N LEU A 116 28.89 7.49 5.50
CA LEU A 116 28.89 6.42 6.49
C LEU A 116 28.74 5.07 5.82
N GLN A 117 29.54 4.09 6.24
CA GLN A 117 29.47 2.73 5.71
C GLN A 117 29.06 1.76 6.81
N LEU A 118 28.24 0.78 6.45
CA LEU A 118 27.75 -0.27 7.31
C LEU A 118 27.99 -1.63 6.65
N GLU A 119 28.82 -2.48 7.27
CA GLU A 119 28.81 -3.92 6.94
C GLU A 119 27.60 -4.56 7.59
N LEU A 120 26.61 -4.92 6.76
CA LEU A 120 25.34 -5.43 7.25
C LEU A 120 25.50 -6.81 7.91
N ARG A 121 25.12 -6.90 9.19
CA ARG A 121 25.10 -8.15 9.95
C ARG A 121 23.70 -8.74 9.93
N TYR A 122 23.59 -10.01 9.55
CA TYR A 122 22.33 -10.75 9.45
C TYR A 122 22.55 -12.24 9.66
N PRO A 123 21.48 -13.05 9.95
CA PRO A 123 21.61 -14.49 10.12
C PRO A 123 22.00 -15.16 8.80
N GLU A 124 22.87 -16.14 8.86
CA GLU A 124 23.06 -17.06 7.74
C GLU A 124 21.88 -18.05 7.71
N PRO A 125 21.16 -18.17 6.59
CA PRO A 125 21.61 -18.99 5.47
C PRO A 125 21.44 -18.28 4.10
N GLU A 126 22.47 -17.65 3.63
CA GLU A 126 22.53 -17.00 2.32
C GLU A 126 22.22 -17.97 1.17
N ASP A 127 22.72 -19.21 1.28
CA ASP A 127 22.61 -20.19 0.20
C ASP A 127 21.18 -20.62 -0.07
N TYR A 128 20.35 -20.79 0.96
CA TYR A 128 18.97 -21.22 0.80
C TYR A 128 18.10 -20.12 0.15
N ILE A 129 18.22 -18.88 0.63
CA ILE A 129 17.47 -17.74 0.08
C ILE A 129 17.93 -17.46 -1.38
N SER A 130 19.25 -17.53 -1.62
CA SER A 130 19.81 -17.38 -2.96
C SER A 130 19.32 -18.46 -3.93
N GLN A 131 19.23 -19.71 -3.48
CA GLN A 131 18.69 -20.82 -4.27
C GLN A 131 17.20 -20.64 -4.55
N MET A 132 16.40 -20.24 -3.57
CA MET A 132 14.97 -19.95 -3.76
C MET A 132 14.74 -18.83 -4.78
N LEU A 133 15.46 -17.71 -4.66
CA LEU A 133 15.36 -16.58 -5.57
C LEU A 133 15.81 -16.95 -7.00
N THR A 134 16.86 -17.76 -7.12
CA THR A 134 17.38 -18.23 -8.41
C THR A 134 16.39 -19.18 -9.07
N ALA A 135 15.83 -20.14 -8.33
CA ALA A 135 14.82 -21.06 -8.82
C ALA A 135 13.54 -20.33 -9.28
N ALA A 136 13.12 -19.31 -8.53
CA ALA A 136 11.97 -18.48 -8.90
C ALA A 136 12.17 -17.70 -10.21
N ARG A 137 13.39 -17.19 -10.45
CA ARG A 137 13.73 -16.43 -11.67
C ARG A 137 13.90 -17.31 -12.93
N GLN A 138 14.20 -18.59 -12.77
CA GLN A 138 14.40 -19.54 -13.88
C GLN A 138 13.11 -20.14 -14.43
N MET A 139 11.97 -19.90 -13.80
CA MET A 139 10.68 -20.42 -14.26
C MET A 139 10.04 -19.49 -15.29
N ASP A 140 10.10 -19.86 -16.56
CA ASP A 140 9.39 -19.23 -17.71
C ASP A 140 7.86 -19.47 -17.69
N SER A 141 7.25 -19.58 -16.51
CA SER A 141 5.83 -19.87 -16.33
C SER A 141 5.08 -18.61 -15.87
N PRO A 142 3.83 -18.36 -16.30
CA PRO A 142 2.98 -17.29 -15.73
C PRO A 142 2.75 -17.46 -14.20
N VAL A 143 3.12 -18.60 -13.65
CA VAL A 143 3.13 -18.93 -12.21
C VAL A 143 4.45 -18.51 -11.54
N ALA A 144 5.46 -18.11 -12.30
CA ALA A 144 6.80 -17.73 -11.85
C ALA A 144 6.87 -16.46 -10.98
N THR A 145 5.74 -15.79 -10.74
CA THR A 145 5.64 -14.64 -9.83
C THR A 145 5.65 -15.04 -8.34
N HIS A 146 5.59 -16.36 -8.04
CA HIS A 146 5.63 -16.88 -6.68
C HIS A 146 6.90 -17.73 -6.50
N PRO A 147 7.86 -17.30 -5.63
CA PRO A 147 9.10 -18.05 -5.43
C PRO A 147 8.91 -19.52 -5.05
N CYS A 148 7.85 -19.83 -4.30
CA CYS A 148 7.51 -21.18 -3.83
C CYS A 148 6.50 -21.92 -4.73
N ALA A 149 6.29 -21.47 -5.98
CA ALA A 149 5.26 -22.03 -6.88
C ALA A 149 5.39 -23.55 -7.10
N LYS A 150 6.62 -24.03 -7.30
CA LYS A 150 6.89 -25.45 -7.55
C LYS A 150 6.50 -26.32 -6.33
N GLN A 151 6.85 -25.88 -5.15
CA GLN A 151 6.56 -26.56 -3.90
C GLN A 151 5.05 -26.54 -3.59
N LEU A 152 4.39 -25.40 -3.78
CA LEU A 152 2.93 -25.28 -3.60
C LEU A 152 2.13 -26.13 -4.59
N LEU A 153 2.63 -26.32 -5.83
CA LEU A 153 2.02 -27.24 -6.79
C LEU A 153 2.14 -28.71 -6.35
N ALA A 154 3.27 -29.07 -5.73
CA ALA A 154 3.49 -30.41 -5.21
C ALA A 154 2.67 -30.66 -3.92
N GLU A 155 2.60 -29.65 -3.05
CA GLU A 155 1.95 -29.72 -1.75
C GLU A 155 1.17 -28.45 -1.43
N PRO A 156 -0.08 -28.32 -1.89
CA PRO A 156 -0.90 -27.11 -1.67
C PRO A 156 -1.16 -26.80 -0.19
N LEU A 157 -1.11 -27.79 0.70
CA LEU A 157 -1.34 -27.67 2.15
C LEU A 157 -0.24 -26.90 2.90
N LEU A 158 0.91 -26.61 2.26
CA LEU A 158 1.95 -25.73 2.82
C LEU A 158 1.39 -24.34 3.18
N LEU A 159 0.32 -23.90 2.53
CA LEU A 159 -0.42 -22.70 2.92
C LEU A 159 -1.56 -23.09 3.86
N THR A 160 -1.27 -23.05 5.15
CA THR A 160 -2.20 -23.45 6.21
C THR A 160 -3.37 -22.47 6.38
N ASP A 161 -4.51 -22.95 6.89
CA ASP A 161 -5.65 -22.08 7.20
C ASP A 161 -5.32 -21.10 8.34
N GLY A 162 -4.48 -21.49 9.29
CA GLY A 162 -3.97 -20.61 10.35
C GLY A 162 -3.18 -19.43 9.78
N TRP A 163 -2.34 -19.68 8.78
CA TRP A 163 -1.60 -18.62 8.12
C TRP A 163 -2.52 -17.71 7.28
N LYS A 164 -3.51 -18.27 6.56
CA LYS A 164 -4.53 -17.46 5.86
C LYS A 164 -5.27 -16.53 6.81
N GLN A 165 -5.65 -17.00 7.98
CA GLN A 165 -6.32 -16.19 9.01
C GLN A 165 -5.41 -15.07 9.53
N THR A 166 -4.12 -15.35 9.74
CA THR A 166 -3.14 -14.35 10.13
C THR A 166 -2.96 -13.27 9.05
N LEU A 167 -2.84 -13.69 7.79
CA LEU A 167 -2.74 -12.79 6.64
C LEU A 167 -3.98 -11.91 6.47
N LEU A 168 -5.18 -12.47 6.68
CA LEU A 168 -6.43 -11.73 6.66
C LEU A 168 -6.45 -10.64 7.74
N ASN A 169 -6.05 -10.97 8.95
CA ASN A 169 -5.96 -10.00 10.06
C ASN A 169 -4.95 -8.89 9.74
N MET A 170 -3.79 -9.24 9.19
CA MET A 170 -2.80 -8.25 8.73
C MET A 170 -3.40 -7.33 7.65
N ARG A 171 -4.12 -7.89 6.68
CA ARG A 171 -4.79 -7.13 5.62
C ARG A 171 -5.78 -6.13 6.17
N LEU A 172 -6.65 -6.57 7.09
CA LEU A 172 -7.67 -5.72 7.71
C LEU A 172 -7.04 -4.61 8.55
N ARG A 173 -5.96 -4.89 9.29
CA ARG A 173 -5.19 -3.86 10.00
C ARG A 173 -4.65 -2.80 9.05
N CYS A 174 -3.99 -3.18 7.95
CA CYS A 174 -3.47 -2.22 6.96
C CYS A 174 -4.59 -1.34 6.36
N LYS A 175 -5.77 -1.93 6.04
CA LYS A 175 -6.93 -1.16 5.56
C LYS A 175 -7.45 -0.19 6.63
N THR A 176 -7.48 -0.62 7.88
CA THR A 176 -7.89 0.22 9.03
C THR A 176 -6.92 1.37 9.27
N GLU A 177 -5.63 1.17 9.10
CA GLU A 177 -4.63 2.24 9.20
C GLU A 177 -4.87 3.33 8.14
N SER A 178 -5.24 2.95 6.93
CA SER A 178 -5.64 3.91 5.89
C SER A 178 -6.85 4.74 6.31
N ILE A 179 -7.86 4.12 6.93
CA ILE A 179 -9.03 4.83 7.49
C ILE A 179 -8.62 5.76 8.63
N ARG A 180 -7.75 5.32 9.54
CA ARG A 180 -7.26 6.14 10.65
C ARG A 180 -6.49 7.37 10.15
N ARG A 181 -5.71 7.22 9.06
CA ARG A 181 -5.06 8.35 8.39
C ARG A 181 -6.11 9.38 7.92
N VAL A 182 -7.16 8.94 7.24
CA VAL A 182 -8.24 9.82 6.77
C VAL A 182 -8.98 10.44 7.96
N LEU A 183 -9.23 9.67 9.01
CA LEU A 183 -9.90 10.13 10.24
C LEU A 183 -9.10 11.26 10.91
N SER A 184 -7.77 11.14 11.00
CA SER A 184 -6.91 12.20 11.54
C SER A 184 -6.97 13.48 10.71
N LEU A 185 -7.03 13.37 9.37
CA LEU A 185 -7.21 14.51 8.45
C LEU A 185 -8.60 15.14 8.58
N SER A 186 -9.58 14.38 9.05
CA SER A 186 -10.98 14.80 9.24
C SER A 186 -11.29 15.24 10.68
N HIS A 187 -10.28 15.59 11.48
CA HIS A 187 -10.44 16.00 12.88
C HIS A 187 -11.26 15.02 13.73
N ASN A 188 -11.10 13.71 13.51
CA ASN A 188 -11.84 12.61 14.14
C ASN A 188 -13.35 12.57 13.81
N ASP A 189 -13.78 13.20 12.73
CA ASP A 189 -15.13 13.05 12.19
C ASP A 189 -15.22 11.76 11.36
N TRP A 190 -15.88 10.74 11.90
CA TRP A 190 -16.06 9.44 11.26
C TRP A 190 -16.96 9.49 10.01
N GLU A 191 -17.95 10.38 9.99
CA GLU A 191 -18.81 10.56 8.82
C GLU A 191 -18.03 11.19 7.65
N GLN A 192 -17.21 12.19 7.96
CA GLN A 192 -16.29 12.79 6.97
C GLN A 192 -15.24 11.76 6.50
N ALA A 193 -14.71 10.95 7.42
CA ALA A 193 -13.75 9.89 7.07
C ALA A 193 -14.38 8.81 6.19
N LEU A 194 -15.61 8.38 6.48
CA LEU A 194 -16.37 7.46 5.62
C LEU A 194 -16.58 8.07 4.22
N TYR A 195 -17.02 9.32 4.15
CA TYR A 195 -17.26 10.03 2.89
C TYR A 195 -16.00 10.05 1.99
N ILE A 196 -14.85 10.41 2.56
CA ILE A 196 -13.56 10.43 1.84
C ILE A 196 -13.13 9.03 1.43
N THR A 197 -13.24 8.05 2.34
CA THR A 197 -12.89 6.65 2.06
C THR A 197 -13.77 6.06 0.97
N LEU A 198 -15.08 6.30 1.02
CA LEU A 198 -16.03 5.86 -0.01
C LEU A 198 -15.70 6.50 -1.36
N ALA A 199 -15.43 7.80 -1.38
CA ALA A 199 -15.00 8.50 -2.61
C ALA A 199 -13.77 7.82 -3.22
N HIS A 200 -12.71 7.58 -2.44
CA HIS A 200 -11.52 6.89 -2.91
C HIS A 200 -11.86 5.54 -3.56
N GLN A 201 -12.68 4.73 -2.89
CA GLN A 201 -13.05 3.40 -3.38
C GLN A 201 -13.97 3.45 -4.62
N MET A 202 -14.78 4.49 -4.79
CA MET A 202 -15.56 4.74 -6.01
C MET A 202 -14.69 4.99 -7.24
N GLY A 203 -13.44 5.45 -7.07
CA GLY A 203 -12.45 5.57 -8.14
C GLY A 203 -11.83 4.23 -8.57
N PHE A 204 -12.09 3.16 -7.81
CA PHE A 204 -11.50 1.84 -7.98
C PHE A 204 -9.96 1.91 -8.06
N HIS A 205 -9.31 1.03 -8.87
CA HIS A 205 -7.85 0.97 -8.93
C HIS A 205 -7.17 2.15 -9.64
N VAL A 206 -7.92 2.89 -10.47
CA VAL A 206 -7.31 3.82 -11.41
C VAL A 206 -7.47 5.27 -10.99
N ASN A 207 -8.64 5.62 -10.48
CA ASN A 207 -9.00 7.00 -10.16
C ASN A 207 -9.34 7.20 -8.66
N GLY A 208 -8.84 6.34 -7.78
CA GLY A 208 -9.06 6.46 -6.33
C GLY A 208 -8.55 7.78 -5.78
N VAL A 209 -7.31 8.16 -6.13
CA VAL A 209 -6.69 9.41 -5.67
C VAL A 209 -7.45 10.65 -6.18
N PRO A 210 -7.78 10.80 -7.48
CA PRO A 210 -8.61 11.92 -7.94
C PRO A 210 -9.97 12.01 -7.25
N MET A 211 -10.63 10.87 -6.97
CA MET A 211 -11.88 10.84 -6.22
C MET A 211 -11.69 11.31 -4.76
N GLU A 212 -10.65 10.86 -4.09
CA GLU A 212 -10.28 11.31 -2.73
C GLU A 212 -10.03 12.82 -2.71
N MET A 213 -9.24 13.33 -3.66
CA MET A 213 -8.97 14.78 -3.80
C MET A 213 -10.25 15.57 -4.02
N THR A 214 -11.18 15.06 -4.84
CA THR A 214 -12.49 15.69 -5.06
C THR A 214 -13.29 15.76 -3.76
N ALA A 215 -13.31 14.69 -2.98
CA ALA A 215 -14.01 14.65 -1.69
C ALA A 215 -13.36 15.61 -0.66
N LEU A 216 -12.04 15.69 -0.63
CA LEU A 216 -11.32 16.63 0.24
C LEU A 216 -11.61 18.09 -0.15
N ALA A 217 -11.72 18.39 -1.45
CA ALA A 217 -12.08 19.71 -1.97
C ALA A 217 -13.58 20.04 -1.80
N THR A 218 -14.41 19.06 -1.39
CA THR A 218 -15.87 19.22 -1.26
C THR A 218 -16.32 18.74 0.14
N PRO A 219 -16.26 19.58 1.18
CA PRO A 219 -16.64 19.18 2.54
C PRO A 219 -18.05 18.59 2.64
N LEU A 220 -18.18 17.51 3.42
CA LEU A 220 -19.46 16.76 3.55
C LEU A 220 -20.63 17.63 4.01
N TYR A 221 -20.38 18.66 4.84
CA TYR A 221 -21.44 19.55 5.29
C TYR A 221 -22.11 20.33 4.14
N ILE A 222 -21.40 20.58 3.03
CA ILE A 222 -21.95 21.21 1.84
C ILE A 222 -22.85 20.20 1.10
N ILE A 223 -22.37 18.97 0.93
CA ILE A 223 -23.17 17.88 0.35
C ILE A 223 -24.48 17.72 1.12
N ARG A 224 -24.42 17.68 2.47
CA ARG A 224 -25.60 17.54 3.32
C ARG A 224 -26.63 18.64 3.16
N LYS A 225 -26.21 19.88 2.88
CA LYS A 225 -27.12 21.01 2.60
C LYS A 225 -27.89 20.86 1.29
N HIS A 226 -27.36 20.12 0.35
CA HIS A 226 -27.91 19.96 -1.01
C HIS A 226 -28.44 18.54 -1.28
N ARG A 227 -28.49 17.66 -0.27
CA ARG A 227 -28.78 16.24 -0.44
C ARG A 227 -30.18 15.93 -0.98
N ASN A 228 -31.11 16.84 -0.90
CA ASN A 228 -32.48 16.62 -1.41
C ASN A 228 -32.58 16.75 -2.96
N ASP A 229 -31.48 17.11 -3.61
CA ASP A 229 -31.38 17.26 -5.05
C ASP A 229 -30.08 16.63 -5.57
N VAL A 230 -30.21 15.44 -6.16
CA VAL A 230 -29.08 14.70 -6.73
C VAL A 230 -28.38 15.52 -7.84
N HIS A 231 -29.08 16.34 -8.59
CA HIS A 231 -28.49 17.15 -9.67
C HIS A 231 -27.58 18.25 -9.12
N GLN A 232 -27.91 18.79 -7.95
CA GLN A 232 -27.04 19.76 -7.26
C GLN A 232 -25.76 19.07 -6.78
N ILE A 233 -25.87 17.87 -6.18
CA ILE A 233 -24.69 17.10 -5.75
C ILE A 233 -23.84 16.70 -6.96
N GLU A 234 -24.47 16.25 -8.06
CA GLU A 234 -23.74 15.93 -9.30
C GLU A 234 -23.00 17.14 -9.85
N ALA A 235 -23.66 18.28 -9.97
CA ALA A 235 -23.05 19.51 -10.46
C ALA A 235 -21.85 19.93 -9.58
N LEU A 236 -22.04 19.86 -8.27
CA LEU A 236 -21.01 20.20 -7.30
C LEU A 236 -19.79 19.29 -7.43
N LEU A 237 -19.99 17.97 -7.41
CA LEU A 237 -18.90 17.01 -7.48
C LEU A 237 -18.20 17.00 -8.85
N LEU A 238 -18.94 17.09 -9.97
CA LEU A 238 -18.35 17.17 -11.31
C LEU A 238 -17.52 18.45 -11.48
N GLY A 239 -18.01 19.57 -10.94
CA GLY A 239 -17.28 20.82 -10.97
C GLY A 239 -16.04 20.80 -10.11
N GLN A 240 -16.13 20.31 -8.87
CA GLN A 240 -14.97 20.17 -7.96
C GLN A 240 -13.93 19.17 -8.48
N ALA A 241 -14.36 18.16 -9.23
CA ALA A 241 -13.51 17.23 -9.95
C ALA A 241 -12.77 17.85 -11.16
N GLY A 242 -13.04 19.10 -11.52
CA GLY A 242 -12.49 19.72 -12.71
C GLY A 242 -12.94 19.05 -14.02
N LEU A 243 -14.12 18.42 -14.03
CA LEU A 243 -14.67 17.69 -15.19
C LEU A 243 -15.68 18.51 -16.01
N LEU A 244 -16.06 19.69 -15.53
CA LEU A 244 -16.92 20.62 -16.26
C LEU A 244 -16.08 21.60 -17.06
N ASN A 245 -16.50 21.84 -18.30
CA ASN A 245 -15.95 22.84 -19.22
C ASN A 245 -17.06 23.66 -19.85
N GLU A 246 -16.73 24.58 -20.74
CA GLU A 246 -17.73 25.46 -21.42
C GLU A 246 -18.70 24.70 -22.32
N ASP A 247 -18.31 23.52 -22.83
CA ASP A 247 -19.17 22.64 -23.64
C ASP A 247 -20.07 21.74 -22.78
N SER A 248 -19.96 21.82 -21.46
CA SER A 248 -20.80 21.05 -20.55
C SER A 248 -22.23 21.59 -20.54
N ASN A 249 -23.19 20.73 -20.10
CA ASN A 249 -24.59 21.14 -19.98
C ASN A 249 -24.72 22.49 -19.23
N PRO A 250 -25.28 23.53 -19.84
CA PRO A 250 -25.33 24.88 -19.27
C PRO A 250 -26.04 24.96 -17.91
N ILE A 251 -27.01 24.07 -17.65
CA ILE A 251 -27.74 24.02 -16.38
C ILE A 251 -26.79 23.53 -15.28
N VAL A 252 -26.06 22.43 -15.52
CA VAL A 252 -25.11 21.87 -14.58
C VAL A 252 -23.97 22.85 -14.29
N LEU A 253 -23.46 23.51 -15.33
CA LEU A 253 -22.37 24.48 -15.18
C LEU A 253 -22.83 25.72 -14.39
N ARG A 254 -24.05 26.22 -14.61
CA ARG A 254 -24.62 27.36 -13.86
C ARG A 254 -24.82 27.00 -12.40
N GLU A 255 -25.37 25.82 -12.12
CA GLU A 255 -25.55 25.31 -10.74
C GLU A 255 -24.23 25.21 -10.00
N TYR A 256 -23.22 24.61 -10.62
CA TYR A 256 -21.90 24.53 -10.06
C TYR A 256 -21.29 25.91 -9.76
N ARG A 257 -21.31 26.83 -10.74
CA ARG A 257 -20.77 28.19 -10.57
C ARG A 257 -21.41 28.95 -9.41
N PHE A 258 -22.73 28.78 -9.25
CA PHE A 258 -23.44 29.35 -8.10
C PHE A 258 -22.93 28.78 -6.78
N MET A 259 -22.82 27.45 -6.66
CA MET A 259 -22.30 26.79 -5.42
C MET A 259 -20.86 27.12 -5.19
N GLN A 260 -20.02 27.12 -6.22
CA GLN A 260 -18.62 27.51 -6.15
C GLN A 260 -18.44 28.90 -5.54
N ALA A 261 -19.18 29.89 -6.06
CA ALA A 261 -19.14 31.26 -5.54
C ALA A 261 -19.68 31.36 -4.09
N LYS A 262 -20.80 30.66 -3.83
CA LYS A 262 -21.44 30.68 -2.50
C LYS A 262 -20.59 30.13 -1.39
N PHE A 263 -19.81 29.08 -1.67
CA PHE A 263 -19.00 28.38 -0.65
C PHE A 263 -17.49 28.62 -0.79
N GLY A 264 -17.05 29.43 -1.76
CA GLY A 264 -15.64 29.72 -2.01
C GLY A 264 -14.83 28.47 -2.40
N LEU A 265 -15.41 27.58 -3.21
CA LEU A 265 -14.81 26.30 -3.53
C LEU A 265 -13.77 26.41 -4.65
N MET A 266 -12.71 25.62 -4.53
CA MET A 266 -11.66 25.50 -5.56
C MET A 266 -11.65 24.08 -6.12
N PRO A 267 -11.86 23.90 -7.45
CA PRO A 267 -11.83 22.59 -8.07
C PRO A 267 -10.39 22.02 -8.10
N ILE A 268 -10.28 20.70 -8.15
CA ILE A 268 -9.01 20.05 -8.48
C ILE A 268 -8.72 20.19 -9.98
N ASP A 269 -7.46 19.99 -10.36
CA ASP A 269 -7.08 19.96 -11.78
C ASP A 269 -7.68 18.72 -12.46
N GLY A 270 -8.49 18.94 -13.51
CA GLY A 270 -9.12 17.86 -14.28
C GLY A 270 -8.16 16.98 -15.08
N THR A 271 -6.88 17.35 -15.19
CA THR A 271 -5.84 16.56 -15.87
C THR A 271 -5.39 15.34 -15.07
N VAL A 272 -5.65 15.30 -13.75
CA VAL A 272 -5.29 14.15 -12.89
C VAL A 272 -6.08 12.89 -13.18
N TRP A 273 -7.22 13.01 -13.88
CA TRP A 273 -8.08 11.88 -14.20
C TRP A 273 -7.55 11.02 -15.34
N LYS A 274 -7.43 9.74 -15.11
CA LYS A 274 -7.18 8.75 -16.16
C LYS A 274 -8.48 8.38 -16.83
N ARG A 275 -8.57 8.57 -18.16
CA ARG A 275 -9.78 8.36 -18.98
C ARG A 275 -9.55 7.32 -20.09
N ALA A 276 -8.31 7.19 -20.55
CA ALA A 276 -7.98 6.30 -21.67
C ALA A 276 -8.05 4.82 -21.26
N ARG A 277 -8.49 3.96 -22.18
CA ARG A 277 -8.58 2.51 -22.04
C ARG A 277 -9.47 2.05 -20.88
N MET A 278 -10.47 2.83 -20.49
CA MET A 278 -11.45 2.49 -19.48
C MET A 278 -12.77 2.04 -20.11
N ARG A 279 -13.40 1.03 -19.50
CA ARG A 279 -14.77 0.66 -19.86
C ARG A 279 -15.72 1.80 -19.55
N PRO A 280 -16.79 2.03 -20.37
CA PRO A 280 -17.72 3.13 -20.17
C PRO A 280 -18.27 3.29 -18.74
N PRO A 281 -18.65 2.20 -18.01
CA PRO A 281 -19.14 2.32 -16.63
C PRO A 281 -18.09 2.82 -15.63
N ASN A 282 -16.81 2.78 -15.97
CA ASN A 282 -15.70 3.18 -15.10
C ASN A 282 -15.20 4.59 -15.41
N GLN A 283 -15.80 5.30 -16.37
CA GLN A 283 -15.43 6.68 -16.66
C GLN A 283 -15.64 7.58 -15.44
N PRO A 284 -14.74 8.55 -15.18
CA PRO A 284 -14.80 9.40 -13.99
C PRO A 284 -16.16 10.06 -13.76
N ALA A 285 -16.75 10.65 -14.79
CA ALA A 285 -18.05 11.31 -14.69
C ALA A 285 -19.19 10.33 -14.32
N VAL A 286 -19.13 9.08 -14.79
CA VAL A 286 -20.12 8.05 -14.41
C VAL A 286 -19.98 7.70 -12.92
N ARG A 287 -18.76 7.50 -12.45
CA ARG A 287 -18.49 7.19 -11.05
C ARG A 287 -18.85 8.31 -10.09
N ILE A 288 -18.62 9.57 -10.50
CA ILE A 288 -19.05 10.73 -9.72
C ILE A 288 -20.58 10.81 -9.63
N ARG A 289 -21.32 10.54 -10.71
CA ARG A 289 -22.78 10.50 -10.66
C ARG A 289 -23.31 9.39 -9.74
N GLN A 290 -22.73 8.20 -9.82
CA GLN A 290 -23.08 7.11 -8.92
C GLN A 290 -22.79 7.48 -7.46
N PHE A 291 -21.66 8.13 -7.19
CA PHE A 291 -21.33 8.61 -5.86
C PHE A 291 -22.31 9.68 -5.38
N ALA A 292 -22.68 10.64 -6.22
CA ALA A 292 -23.69 11.65 -5.92
C ALA A 292 -25.04 11.02 -5.55
N GLN A 293 -25.46 9.98 -6.28
CA GLN A 293 -26.68 9.23 -5.98
C GLN A 293 -26.63 8.55 -4.62
N ILE A 294 -25.52 7.86 -4.27
CA ILE A 294 -25.35 7.26 -2.94
C ILE A 294 -25.46 8.33 -1.84
N LEU A 295 -24.81 9.48 -2.02
CA LEU A 295 -24.82 10.56 -1.03
C LEU A 295 -26.19 11.22 -0.87
N CYS A 296 -27.00 11.24 -1.94
CA CYS A 296 -28.37 11.74 -1.94
C CYS A 296 -29.33 10.78 -1.22
N GLU A 297 -29.23 9.47 -1.53
CA GLU A 297 -30.20 8.47 -1.09
C GLU A 297 -29.91 7.91 0.31
N GLN A 298 -28.62 7.94 0.76
CA GLN A 298 -28.20 7.32 2.01
C GLN A 298 -28.00 8.35 3.13
N ASP A 299 -28.99 8.41 4.02
CA ASP A 299 -28.89 9.12 5.29
C ASP A 299 -28.19 8.25 6.33
N PHE A 300 -27.38 8.88 7.19
CA PHE A 300 -26.73 8.18 8.30
C PHE A 300 -26.01 6.90 7.84
N LEU A 301 -25.29 7.00 6.72
CA LEU A 301 -24.67 5.83 6.08
C LEU A 301 -23.73 5.09 7.04
N LEU A 302 -22.98 5.80 7.88
CA LEU A 302 -22.09 5.17 8.87
C LEU A 302 -22.88 4.32 9.87
N SER A 303 -23.95 4.88 10.46
CA SER A 303 -24.80 4.14 11.42
C SER A 303 -25.37 2.90 10.78
N LYS A 304 -25.91 2.99 9.55
CA LYS A 304 -26.41 1.82 8.81
C LYS A 304 -25.31 0.77 8.57
N ILE A 305 -24.11 1.20 8.18
CA ILE A 305 -22.99 0.27 8.00
C ILE A 305 -22.66 -0.45 9.31
N LEU A 306 -22.65 0.24 10.45
CA LEU A 306 -22.31 -0.34 11.73
C LEU A 306 -23.40 -1.25 12.32
N GLU A 307 -24.67 -0.94 12.08
CA GLU A 307 -25.83 -1.68 12.62
C GLU A 307 -26.15 -2.92 11.80
N LEU A 308 -26.09 -2.84 10.47
CA LEU A 308 -26.47 -3.95 9.58
C LEU A 308 -25.40 -5.04 9.60
N SER A 309 -25.86 -6.31 9.74
CA SER A 309 -25.02 -7.52 9.64
C SER A 309 -25.38 -8.40 8.45
N ASP A 310 -26.56 -8.20 7.87
CA ASP A 310 -27.00 -8.92 6.68
C ASP A 310 -26.35 -8.35 5.43
N ILE A 311 -25.75 -9.23 4.63
CA ILE A 311 -24.99 -8.83 3.44
C ILE A 311 -25.87 -8.24 2.33
N ASP A 312 -27.09 -8.73 2.18
CA ASP A 312 -27.98 -8.23 1.12
C ASP A 312 -28.60 -6.88 1.48
N GLU A 313 -28.79 -6.60 2.75
CA GLU A 313 -29.13 -5.27 3.24
C GLU A 313 -27.97 -4.29 3.04
N LEU A 314 -26.75 -4.68 3.35
CA LEU A 314 -25.57 -3.88 3.08
C LEU A 314 -25.36 -3.62 1.58
N ARG A 315 -25.60 -4.62 0.72
CA ARG A 315 -25.57 -4.44 -0.75
C ARG A 315 -26.59 -3.41 -1.22
N LYS A 316 -27.80 -3.39 -0.65
CA LYS A 316 -28.84 -2.43 -1.02
C LYS A 316 -28.41 -0.98 -0.82
N LEU A 317 -27.57 -0.69 0.18
CA LEU A 317 -27.06 0.66 0.42
C LEU A 317 -26.29 1.25 -0.81
N PHE A 318 -25.69 0.40 -1.63
CA PHE A 318 -24.87 0.80 -2.77
C PHE A 318 -25.47 0.42 -4.13
N SER A 319 -26.46 -0.49 -4.16
CA SER A 319 -27.09 -0.95 -5.40
C SER A 319 -27.97 0.10 -6.05
N LEU A 320 -28.44 1.08 -5.30
CA LEU A 320 -29.29 2.20 -5.77
C LEU A 320 -28.59 3.06 -6.83
N ALA A 321 -27.27 3.09 -6.84
CA ALA A 321 -26.46 3.83 -7.80
C ALA A 321 -26.34 3.15 -9.18
N GLY A 322 -27.09 2.07 -9.46
CA GLY A 322 -27.00 1.34 -10.73
C GLY A 322 -25.66 0.65 -10.95
N MET A 323 -25.00 0.24 -9.88
CA MET A 323 -23.71 -0.47 -9.92
C MET A 323 -23.95 -1.97 -10.07
N GLY A 324 -23.09 -2.65 -10.83
CA GLY A 324 -23.09 -4.11 -10.89
C GLY A 324 -22.70 -4.75 -9.56
N LYS A 325 -23.23 -5.95 -9.27
CA LYS A 325 -23.01 -6.68 -8.02
C LYS A 325 -21.53 -6.77 -7.64
N GLU A 326 -20.65 -7.11 -8.58
CA GLU A 326 -19.20 -7.18 -8.32
C GLU A 326 -18.62 -5.84 -7.85
N SER A 327 -19.08 -4.71 -8.40
CA SER A 327 -18.63 -3.38 -7.97
C SER A 327 -19.12 -3.04 -6.56
N VAL A 328 -20.34 -3.47 -6.21
CA VAL A 328 -20.89 -3.32 -4.87
C VAL A 328 -20.10 -4.19 -3.87
N ASP A 329 -19.83 -5.45 -4.20
CA ASP A 329 -19.02 -6.33 -3.36
C ASP A 329 -17.61 -5.77 -3.11
N VAL A 330 -16.99 -5.11 -4.12
CA VAL A 330 -15.71 -4.40 -3.93
C VAL A 330 -15.85 -3.25 -2.91
N LEU A 331 -16.97 -2.51 -2.90
CA LEU A 331 -17.20 -1.48 -1.87
C LEU A 331 -17.42 -2.10 -0.49
N LEU A 332 -18.12 -3.23 -0.39
CA LEU A 332 -18.26 -3.93 0.89
C LEU A 332 -16.89 -4.34 1.44
N ILE A 333 -16.04 -4.96 0.61
CA ILE A 333 -14.69 -5.42 0.98
C ILE A 333 -13.77 -4.25 1.38
N ASN A 334 -13.89 -3.09 0.71
CA ASN A 334 -12.91 -2.01 0.87
C ASN A 334 -13.40 -0.81 1.70
N VAL A 335 -14.71 -0.72 1.98
CA VAL A 335 -15.29 0.35 2.80
C VAL A 335 -15.99 -0.24 4.02
N VAL A 336 -17.01 -1.09 3.82
CA VAL A 336 -17.86 -1.58 4.92
C VAL A 336 -17.07 -2.42 5.90
N VAL A 337 -16.37 -3.44 5.41
CA VAL A 337 -15.58 -4.34 6.25
C VAL A 337 -14.50 -3.61 7.04
N PRO A 338 -13.65 -2.74 6.44
CA PRO A 338 -12.65 -2.00 7.20
C PRO A 338 -13.27 -0.98 8.17
N MET A 339 -14.43 -0.37 7.85
CA MET A 339 -15.13 0.52 8.79
C MET A 339 -15.61 -0.24 10.03
N LYS A 340 -16.26 -1.40 9.86
CA LYS A 340 -16.65 -2.26 10.99
C LYS A 340 -15.43 -2.69 11.81
N TYR A 341 -14.35 -3.09 11.15
CA TYR A 341 -13.11 -3.51 11.82
C TYR A 341 -12.52 -2.36 12.65
N ALA A 342 -12.51 -1.13 12.11
CA ALA A 342 -12.05 0.07 12.80
C ALA A 342 -12.91 0.44 14.03
N HIS A 343 -14.18 0.08 14.02
CA HIS A 343 -15.15 0.26 15.12
C HIS A 343 -15.22 -0.94 16.08
N ASN A 344 -14.17 -1.75 16.17
CA ASN A 344 -14.06 -2.92 17.05
C ASN A 344 -15.08 -4.03 16.78
N GLN A 345 -15.62 -4.14 15.57
CA GLN A 345 -16.51 -5.21 15.12
C GLN A 345 -15.76 -6.25 14.28
N GLN A 346 -14.63 -6.75 14.77
CA GLN A 346 -13.71 -7.61 13.99
C GLN A 346 -14.38 -8.91 13.55
N GLU A 347 -15.14 -9.58 14.43
CA GLU A 347 -15.84 -10.82 14.11
C GLU A 347 -16.88 -10.63 13.01
N GLN A 348 -17.69 -9.56 13.09
CA GLN A 348 -18.66 -9.24 12.05
C GLN A 348 -17.99 -8.89 10.72
N ALA A 349 -16.89 -8.13 10.77
CA ALA A 349 -16.11 -7.78 9.58
C ALA A 349 -15.57 -9.03 8.87
N THR A 350 -15.06 -10.01 9.62
CA THR A 350 -14.57 -11.27 9.06
C THR A 350 -15.72 -12.13 8.52
N ALA A 351 -16.80 -12.28 9.28
CA ALA A 351 -17.98 -13.03 8.86
C ALA A 351 -18.64 -12.48 7.57
N LEU A 352 -18.59 -11.16 7.35
CA LEU A 352 -19.03 -10.56 6.10
C LEU A 352 -18.14 -10.96 4.92
N LEU A 353 -16.82 -11.01 5.08
CA LEU A 353 -15.92 -11.45 4.01
C LEU A 353 -16.15 -12.91 3.62
N GLU A 354 -16.54 -13.76 4.54
CA GLU A 354 -16.88 -15.17 4.27
C GLU A 354 -18.15 -15.31 3.43
N GLN A 355 -19.08 -14.36 3.53
CA GLN A 355 -20.33 -14.33 2.77
C GLN A 355 -20.20 -13.69 1.38
N ILE A 356 -19.15 -12.92 1.14
CA ILE A 356 -18.90 -12.29 -0.16
C ILE A 356 -18.18 -13.30 -1.07
N PRO A 357 -18.62 -13.50 -2.32
CA PRO A 357 -17.95 -14.37 -3.27
C PRO A 357 -16.48 -13.99 -3.50
N ALA A 358 -15.67 -14.98 -3.80
CA ALA A 358 -14.26 -14.77 -4.13
C ALA A 358 -14.07 -13.78 -5.29
N GLU A 359 -13.17 -12.83 -5.12
CA GLU A 359 -12.79 -11.90 -6.18
C GLU A 359 -12.12 -12.65 -7.35
N ASN A 360 -12.41 -12.23 -8.59
CA ASN A 360 -11.80 -12.83 -9.77
C ASN A 360 -10.81 -11.85 -10.42
N ASN A 361 -9.59 -11.83 -9.94
CA ASN A 361 -8.51 -11.04 -10.51
C ASN A 361 -7.31 -11.93 -10.91
N ARG A 362 -6.29 -11.33 -11.56
CA ARG A 362 -5.12 -12.06 -12.05
C ARG A 362 -4.38 -12.80 -10.93
N ILE A 363 -4.20 -12.17 -9.77
CA ILE A 363 -3.46 -12.74 -8.64
C ILE A 363 -4.22 -13.96 -8.09
N ILE A 364 -5.53 -13.85 -7.91
CA ILE A 364 -6.35 -14.96 -7.40
C ILE A 364 -6.38 -16.13 -8.38
N ARG A 365 -6.43 -15.87 -9.69
CA ARG A 365 -6.31 -16.94 -10.68
C ARG A 365 -4.98 -17.68 -10.60
N GLN A 366 -3.88 -16.97 -10.34
CA GLN A 366 -2.57 -17.60 -10.13
C GLN A 366 -2.57 -18.51 -8.89
N TRP A 367 -3.14 -18.06 -7.76
CA TRP A 367 -3.28 -18.88 -6.55
C TRP A 367 -4.12 -20.15 -6.80
N LYS A 368 -5.21 -20.02 -7.55
CA LYS A 368 -6.03 -21.19 -7.94
C LYS A 368 -5.24 -22.16 -8.82
N MET A 369 -4.40 -21.68 -9.73
CA MET A 369 -3.50 -22.54 -10.53
C MET A 369 -2.44 -23.24 -9.68
N LEU A 370 -2.06 -22.67 -8.54
CA LEU A 370 -1.18 -23.29 -7.55
C LEU A 370 -1.92 -24.27 -6.60
N GLY A 371 -3.16 -24.67 -6.92
CA GLY A 371 -3.93 -25.64 -6.14
C GLY A 371 -4.59 -25.03 -4.90
N GLN A 372 -4.56 -23.72 -4.71
CA GLN A 372 -5.17 -23.11 -3.52
C GLN A 372 -6.70 -23.05 -3.65
N LYS A 373 -7.37 -23.51 -2.59
CA LYS A 373 -8.82 -23.40 -2.45
C LYS A 373 -9.18 -21.96 -2.13
N VAL A 374 -10.07 -21.37 -2.93
CA VAL A 374 -10.51 -19.97 -2.80
C VAL A 374 -12.01 -19.92 -2.96
N GLU A 375 -12.74 -19.79 -1.88
CA GLU A 375 -14.21 -19.89 -1.83
C GLU A 375 -14.88 -18.51 -1.70
N ASN A 376 -14.29 -17.60 -0.95
CA ASN A 376 -14.90 -16.33 -0.57
C ASN A 376 -13.90 -15.17 -0.56
N ALA A 377 -14.38 -13.98 -0.16
CA ALA A 377 -13.55 -12.78 -0.11
C ALA A 377 -12.51 -12.82 1.04
N ALA A 378 -12.74 -13.58 2.12
CA ALA A 378 -11.73 -13.74 3.17
C ALA A 378 -10.47 -14.42 2.62
N ASP A 379 -10.65 -15.52 1.87
CA ASP A 379 -9.54 -16.19 1.17
C ASP A 379 -8.83 -15.24 0.20
N THR A 380 -9.60 -14.51 -0.62
CA THR A 380 -8.99 -13.60 -1.61
C THR A 380 -8.20 -12.48 -0.96
N GLN A 381 -8.69 -11.91 0.13
CA GLN A 381 -7.99 -10.83 0.83
C GLN A 381 -6.74 -11.33 1.56
N ALA A 382 -6.74 -12.55 2.11
CA ALA A 382 -5.56 -13.20 2.67
C ALA A 382 -4.49 -13.43 1.58
N LEU A 383 -4.88 -14.03 0.46
CA LEU A 383 -3.98 -14.32 -0.66
C LEU A 383 -3.44 -13.08 -1.36
N LEU A 384 -4.26 -12.02 -1.48
CA LEU A 384 -3.81 -10.72 -1.97
C LEU A 384 -2.77 -10.11 -1.02
N HIS A 385 -2.97 -10.23 0.30
CA HIS A 385 -2.00 -9.76 1.26
C HIS A 385 -0.68 -10.54 1.18
N LEU A 386 -0.76 -11.87 1.11
CA LEU A 386 0.40 -12.73 0.94
C LEU A 386 1.19 -12.33 -0.31
N PHE A 387 0.52 -12.15 -1.45
CA PHE A 387 1.19 -11.76 -2.68
C PHE A 387 1.83 -10.37 -2.59
N GLN A 388 1.06 -9.36 -2.20
CA GLN A 388 1.50 -7.96 -2.24
C GLN A 388 2.57 -7.63 -1.18
N THR A 389 2.47 -8.26 0.00
CA THR A 389 3.33 -7.93 1.14
C THR A 389 4.53 -8.86 1.26
N PHE A 390 4.40 -10.11 0.82
CA PHE A 390 5.46 -11.11 0.95
C PHE A 390 6.04 -11.52 -0.40
N CYS A 391 5.21 -12.06 -1.33
CA CYS A 391 5.74 -12.62 -2.58
C CYS A 391 6.33 -11.56 -3.50
N GLN A 392 5.59 -10.46 -3.74
CA GLN A 392 6.03 -9.37 -4.62
C GLN A 392 7.23 -8.61 -4.06
N GLN A 393 7.39 -8.62 -2.74
CA GLN A 393 8.51 -7.99 -2.05
C GLN A 393 9.61 -9.00 -1.66
N GLU A 394 9.51 -10.23 -2.15
CA GLU A 394 10.45 -11.34 -1.90
C GLU A 394 10.74 -11.59 -0.41
N LYS A 395 9.79 -11.28 0.50
CA LYS A 395 9.91 -11.46 1.96
C LYS A 395 9.66 -12.90 2.39
N CYS A 396 10.26 -13.86 1.70
CA CYS A 396 10.03 -15.29 1.92
C CYS A 396 10.41 -15.74 3.35
N ILE A 397 11.44 -15.16 3.93
CA ILE A 397 11.91 -15.55 5.28
C ILE A 397 10.88 -15.22 6.37
N ASN A 398 10.01 -14.24 6.15
CA ASN A 398 8.94 -13.89 7.07
C ASN A 398 7.61 -14.59 6.72
N CYS A 399 7.65 -15.55 5.78
CA CYS A 399 6.49 -16.25 5.26
C CYS A 399 6.44 -17.67 5.81
N GLU A 400 5.31 -18.04 6.43
CA GLU A 400 5.13 -19.40 6.97
C GLU A 400 5.24 -20.47 5.90
N VAL A 401 4.79 -20.22 4.67
CA VAL A 401 4.95 -21.16 3.55
C VAL A 401 6.42 -21.49 3.31
N ALA A 402 7.29 -20.48 3.28
CA ALA A 402 8.71 -20.70 3.09
C ALA A 402 9.36 -21.42 4.31
N TYR A 403 8.86 -21.13 5.52
CA TYR A 403 9.30 -21.83 6.72
C TYR A 403 8.92 -23.32 6.70
N GLN A 404 7.69 -23.65 6.28
CA GLN A 404 7.26 -25.05 6.13
C GLN A 404 8.10 -25.79 5.08
N ILE A 405 8.39 -25.17 3.94
CA ILE A 405 9.29 -25.73 2.90
C ILE A 405 10.68 -26.00 3.49
N PHE A 406 11.21 -25.08 4.31
CA PHE A 406 12.50 -25.27 4.96
C PHE A 406 12.53 -26.46 5.93
N LEU A 407 11.44 -26.67 6.69
CA LEU A 407 11.32 -27.81 7.61
C LEU A 407 11.28 -29.13 6.87
N THR A 408 10.52 -29.24 5.78
CA THR A 408 10.41 -30.47 4.97
C THR A 408 11.74 -30.87 4.36
N HIS A 409 12.58 -29.91 3.96
CA HIS A 409 13.93 -30.22 3.43
C HIS A 409 15.00 -30.56 4.49
N LYS A 410 14.71 -30.40 5.77
CA LYS A 410 15.62 -30.84 6.86
C LYS A 410 15.42 -32.30 7.27
N GLU A 411 14.29 -32.90 6.88
CA GLU A 411 13.96 -34.28 7.20
C GLU A 411 14.41 -35.29 6.10
N GLU A 412 14.84 -34.77 4.93
CA GLU A 412 15.54 -35.53 3.87
C GLU A 412 17.06 -35.40 4.02
#